data_d165c1ae3ae5a9ec287318e8265c7529
#
_entry.id   d165c1ae3ae5a9ec287318e8265c7529
#
_cell.length_a   1.000
_cell.length_b   1.000
_cell.length_c   1.000
_cell.angle_alpha   90.00
_cell.angle_beta   90.00
_cell.angle_gamma   90.00
#
_symmetry.space_group_name_H-M   'P 1'
#
loop_
_entity.id
_entity.type
_entity.pdbx_description
1 polymer ?
#
loop_
_entity_poly.entity_id
_entity_poly.type
_entity_poly.pdbx_seq_one_letter_code
_entity_poly.pdbx_strand_id
1 'polypeptide(L)'
;MKKHIIYNGECTEILTKKIEENSIDLIFADPPYNLSGNGLHWKGNKTGGDWFMVNEEWDKMTAPEYMQFTRKWIAGCHKALKNNGSIYIACSYHNIGEVMIVLKQLDYKINNIITWYKTNAMPNMTRRVFTHATEFVIWAVKGSGWTFNYEKIKEINPEKQKD
;
A
#
# COMPACT_ATOMS: atom_id res chain seq x y z
N MET A 1 19.49 -17.44 -16.59
CA MET A 1 19.76 -16.28 -15.71
C MET A 1 18.45 -15.66 -15.26
N LYS A 2 18.29 -15.32 -13.98
CA LYS A 2 17.13 -14.51 -13.53
C LYS A 2 17.28 -13.11 -14.12
N LYS A 3 16.26 -12.63 -14.84
CA LYS A 3 16.26 -11.31 -15.45
C LYS A 3 15.58 -10.33 -14.49
N HIS A 4 16.27 -9.24 -14.15
CA HIS A 4 15.72 -8.13 -13.38
C HIS A 4 15.49 -6.95 -14.32
N ILE A 5 14.30 -6.36 -14.28
CA ILE A 5 13.92 -5.23 -15.14
C ILE A 5 13.42 -4.10 -14.23
N ILE A 6 13.93 -2.90 -14.45
CA ILE A 6 13.45 -1.67 -13.80
C ILE A 6 12.80 -0.81 -14.87
N TYR A 7 11.56 -0.42 -14.63
CA TYR A 7 10.84 0.53 -15.45
C TYR A 7 10.75 1.87 -14.73
N ASN A 8 11.20 2.94 -15.38
CA ASN A 8 11.01 4.30 -14.89
C ASN A 8 9.89 4.96 -15.71
N GLY A 9 8.82 5.40 -15.04
CA GLY A 9 7.69 6.05 -15.70
C GLY A 9 6.39 5.89 -14.93
N GLU A 10 5.30 6.33 -15.52
CA GLU A 10 3.96 6.26 -14.95
C GLU A 10 3.50 4.79 -14.86
N CYS A 11 3.12 4.35 -13.64
CA CYS A 11 2.87 2.94 -13.36
C CYS A 11 1.67 2.37 -14.13
N THR A 12 0.61 3.14 -14.33
CA THR A 12 -0.59 2.68 -15.05
C THR A 12 -0.31 2.44 -16.52
N GLU A 13 0.57 3.25 -17.12
CA GLU A 13 1.02 3.05 -18.50
C GLU A 13 1.93 1.83 -18.62
N ILE A 14 2.87 1.67 -17.69
CA ILE A 14 3.79 0.53 -17.68
C ILE A 14 3.02 -0.77 -17.52
N LEU A 15 2.11 -0.85 -16.55
CA LEU A 15 1.25 -2.01 -16.31
C LEU A 15 0.44 -2.39 -17.58
N THR A 16 -0.03 -1.38 -18.32
CA THR A 16 -0.87 -1.62 -19.50
C THR A 16 -0.06 -1.96 -20.74
N LYS A 17 1.10 -1.31 -20.94
CA LYS A 17 1.85 -1.37 -22.22
C LYS A 17 3.04 -2.33 -22.19
N LYS A 18 3.58 -2.65 -20.99
CA LYS A 18 4.85 -3.38 -20.83
C LYS A 18 4.72 -4.69 -20.08
N ILE A 19 3.67 -4.88 -19.30
CA ILE A 19 3.46 -6.08 -18.51
C ILE A 19 2.40 -6.95 -19.21
N GLU A 20 2.75 -8.20 -19.45
CA GLU A 20 1.85 -9.18 -20.04
C GLU A 20 0.72 -9.56 -19.06
N GLU A 21 -0.47 -9.76 -19.59
CA GLU A 21 -1.63 -10.17 -18.79
C GLU A 21 -1.41 -11.56 -18.19
N ASN A 22 -1.89 -11.75 -16.96
CA ASN A 22 -1.81 -13.04 -16.23
C ASN A 22 -0.38 -13.61 -16.16
N SER A 23 0.64 -12.75 -16.06
CA SER A 23 2.05 -13.14 -16.05
C SER A 23 2.71 -13.04 -14.68
N ILE A 24 2.15 -12.25 -13.76
CA ILE A 24 2.74 -11.93 -12.45
C ILE A 24 2.16 -12.83 -11.36
N ASP A 25 3.02 -13.42 -10.55
CA ASP A 25 2.62 -14.25 -9.41
C ASP A 25 2.34 -13.43 -8.15
N LEU A 26 3.12 -12.35 -7.93
CA LEU A 26 3.04 -11.51 -6.74
C LEU A 26 3.34 -10.06 -7.09
N ILE A 27 2.51 -9.16 -6.56
CA ILE A 27 2.74 -7.71 -6.59
C ILE A 27 2.88 -7.21 -5.15
N PHE A 28 3.90 -6.39 -4.90
CA PHE A 28 3.96 -5.52 -3.73
C PHE A 28 3.87 -4.08 -4.22
N ALA A 29 2.87 -3.34 -3.75
CA ALA A 29 2.61 -1.96 -4.14
C ALA A 29 2.71 -1.03 -2.93
N ASP A 30 3.45 0.07 -3.10
CA ASP A 30 3.52 1.19 -2.17
C ASP A 30 3.09 2.46 -2.92
N PRO A 31 1.76 2.70 -3.05
CA PRO A 31 1.23 3.81 -3.83
C PRO A 31 1.33 5.13 -3.06
N PRO A 32 1.16 6.28 -3.73
CA PRO A 32 0.91 7.56 -3.04
C PRO A 32 -0.20 7.45 -2.01
N TYR A 33 -0.02 8.06 -0.85
CA TYR A 33 -1.03 8.06 0.23
C TYR A 33 -1.91 9.29 0.24
N ASN A 34 -1.68 10.22 -0.70
CA ASN A 34 -2.39 11.50 -0.81
C ASN A 34 -2.31 12.35 0.47
N LEU A 35 -1.10 12.46 1.02
CA LEU A 35 -0.84 13.19 2.26
C LEU A 35 -0.37 14.62 2.03
N SER A 36 0.03 14.96 0.81
CA SER A 36 0.53 16.27 0.43
C SER A 36 -0.61 17.32 0.35
N GLY A 37 -0.28 18.55 0.71
CA GLY A 37 -1.25 19.67 0.62
C GLY A 37 -2.02 20.00 1.91
N ASN A 38 -2.03 19.17 2.92
CA ASN A 38 -2.60 19.48 4.23
C ASN A 38 -1.55 20.14 5.14
N GLY A 39 -1.04 21.29 4.72
CA GLY A 39 0.11 21.96 5.31
C GLY A 39 -0.11 22.45 6.75
N LEU A 40 0.36 21.73 7.73
CA LEU A 40 0.79 22.27 9.01
C LEU A 40 2.24 22.71 8.86
N HIS A 41 2.47 23.99 8.56
CA HIS A 41 3.78 24.60 8.66
C HIS A 41 4.12 24.81 10.13
N TRP A 42 4.93 23.93 10.69
CA TRP A 42 5.44 24.12 12.05
C TRP A 42 6.80 24.83 11.98
N LYS A 43 6.82 26.12 12.24
CA LYS A 43 8.05 26.90 12.45
C LYS A 43 8.48 26.77 13.91
N GLY A 44 9.72 26.36 14.13
CA GLY A 44 10.37 26.47 15.43
C GLY A 44 10.14 25.30 16.38
N ASN A 45 10.74 24.18 16.09
CA ASN A 45 10.88 23.09 17.05
C ASN A 45 12.19 23.27 17.84
N LYS A 46 12.13 23.21 19.18
CA LYS A 46 13.29 23.30 20.09
C LYS A 46 14.26 22.07 19.99
N THR A 47 13.91 21.03 19.22
CA THR A 47 14.62 19.75 19.20
C THR A 47 15.07 19.24 17.84
N GLY A 48 14.98 20.02 16.80
CA GLY A 48 15.54 19.59 15.50
C GLY A 48 14.77 20.15 14.31
N GLY A 49 15.31 21.03 13.60
CA GLY A 49 15.00 21.50 12.26
C GLY A 49 13.52 21.64 11.83
N ASP A 50 13.33 22.35 10.74
CA ASP A 50 12.01 22.47 10.11
C ASP A 50 11.53 21.08 9.63
N TRP A 51 10.31 20.70 9.99
CA TRP A 51 9.65 19.52 9.48
C TRP A 51 9.19 19.79 8.05
N PHE A 52 9.87 19.17 7.10
CA PHE A 52 9.40 19.14 5.73
C PHE A 52 8.28 18.11 5.63
N MET A 53 7.05 18.57 5.54
CA MET A 53 5.97 17.74 5.05
C MET A 53 6.20 17.46 3.57
N VAL A 54 5.93 16.24 3.14
CA VAL A 54 5.89 15.89 1.72
C VAL A 54 4.92 16.85 1.04
N ASN A 55 5.43 17.65 0.12
CA ASN A 55 4.66 18.64 -0.65
C ASN A 55 4.87 18.41 -2.14
N GLU A 56 4.66 17.18 -2.54
CA GLU A 56 4.87 16.74 -3.91
C GLU A 56 3.57 16.85 -4.71
N GLU A 57 3.64 17.42 -5.90
CA GLU A 57 2.45 17.60 -6.75
C GLU A 57 1.77 16.25 -7.10
N TRP A 58 2.55 15.19 -7.27
CA TRP A 58 2.03 13.85 -7.56
C TRP A 58 1.25 13.21 -6.38
N ASP A 59 1.38 13.73 -5.16
CA ASP A 59 0.69 13.27 -3.96
C ASP A 59 -0.41 14.26 -3.51
N LYS A 60 -0.86 15.14 -4.43
CA LYS A 60 -1.95 16.09 -4.20
C LYS A 60 -3.10 15.79 -5.14
N MET A 61 -4.08 15.07 -4.65
CA MET A 61 -5.28 14.73 -5.43
C MET A 61 -6.52 15.08 -4.61
N THR A 62 -7.56 15.54 -5.27
CA THR A 62 -8.90 15.56 -4.67
C THR A 62 -9.39 14.14 -4.41
N ALA A 63 -10.36 13.95 -3.53
CA ALA A 63 -10.87 12.60 -3.23
C ALA A 63 -11.39 11.85 -4.48
N PRO A 64 -12.10 12.48 -5.44
CA PRO A 64 -12.48 11.81 -6.68
C PRO A 64 -11.29 11.42 -7.57
N GLU A 65 -10.28 12.29 -7.67
CA GLU A 65 -9.06 12.02 -8.45
C GLU A 65 -8.27 10.86 -7.83
N TYR A 66 -8.12 10.84 -6.51
CA TYR A 66 -7.45 9.76 -5.80
C TYR A 66 -8.17 8.43 -5.96
N MET A 67 -9.50 8.42 -5.88
CA MET A 67 -10.30 7.23 -6.14
C MET A 67 -10.13 6.73 -7.59
N GLN A 68 -10.11 7.63 -8.56
CA GLN A 68 -9.89 7.30 -9.97
C GLN A 68 -8.48 6.76 -10.21
N PHE A 69 -7.47 7.39 -9.63
CA PHE A 69 -6.07 6.94 -9.68
C PHE A 69 -5.95 5.53 -9.09
N THR A 70 -6.50 5.33 -7.87
CA THR A 70 -6.48 4.05 -7.17
C THR A 70 -7.13 2.95 -7.99
N ARG A 71 -8.27 3.23 -8.61
CA ARG A 71 -8.94 2.28 -9.51
C ARG A 71 -8.08 1.91 -10.73
N LYS A 72 -7.44 2.89 -11.35
CA LYS A 72 -6.63 2.66 -12.57
C LYS A 72 -5.45 1.73 -12.30
N TRP A 73 -4.64 2.03 -11.27
CA TRP A 73 -3.46 1.23 -11.02
C TRP A 73 -3.81 -0.17 -10.46
N ILE A 74 -4.82 -0.30 -9.58
CA ILE A 74 -5.24 -1.62 -9.08
C ILE A 74 -5.84 -2.46 -10.22
N ALA A 75 -6.60 -1.87 -11.15
CA ALA A 75 -7.08 -2.59 -12.32
C ALA A 75 -5.93 -3.05 -13.23
N GLY A 76 -4.90 -2.23 -13.41
CA GLY A 76 -3.67 -2.64 -14.11
C GLY A 76 -2.98 -3.83 -13.42
N CYS A 77 -2.86 -3.78 -12.09
CA CYS A 77 -2.35 -4.90 -11.31
C CYS A 77 -3.21 -6.16 -11.45
N HIS A 78 -4.54 -6.01 -11.43
CA HIS A 78 -5.47 -7.14 -11.61
C HIS A 78 -5.29 -7.81 -12.96
N LYS A 79 -5.10 -7.02 -14.02
CA LYS A 79 -4.84 -7.54 -15.35
C LYS A 79 -3.52 -8.31 -15.44
N ALA A 80 -2.47 -7.79 -14.83
CA ALA A 80 -1.14 -8.38 -14.81
C ALA A 80 -1.06 -9.66 -13.97
N LEU A 81 -1.80 -9.73 -12.84
CA LEU A 81 -1.79 -10.88 -11.94
C LEU A 81 -2.42 -12.12 -12.54
N LYS A 82 -1.80 -13.28 -12.30
CA LYS A 82 -2.38 -14.61 -12.54
C LYS A 82 -3.63 -14.82 -11.66
N ASN A 83 -4.50 -15.77 -12.06
CA ASN A 83 -5.72 -16.09 -11.32
C ASN A 83 -5.50 -16.68 -9.91
N ASN A 84 -4.27 -16.98 -9.53
CA ASN A 84 -3.85 -17.39 -8.19
C ASN A 84 -2.81 -16.43 -7.61
N GLY A 85 -2.62 -15.28 -8.22
CA GLY A 85 -1.63 -14.28 -7.83
C GLY A 85 -2.06 -13.51 -6.59
N SER A 86 -1.06 -13.06 -5.84
CA SER A 86 -1.22 -12.27 -4.63
C SER A 86 -0.80 -10.81 -4.84
N ILE A 87 -1.53 -9.88 -4.22
CA ILE A 87 -1.14 -8.48 -4.13
C ILE A 87 -1.06 -8.06 -2.67
N TYR A 88 0.02 -7.37 -2.31
CA TYR A 88 0.23 -6.71 -1.03
C TYR A 88 0.30 -5.21 -1.29
N ILE A 89 -0.54 -4.44 -0.60
CA ILE A 89 -0.65 -3.00 -0.80
C ILE A 89 -0.39 -2.29 0.52
N ALA A 90 0.68 -1.49 0.57
CA ALA A 90 0.95 -0.62 1.69
C ALA A 90 -0.08 0.51 1.76
N CYS A 91 -0.59 0.77 2.95
CA CYS A 91 -1.63 1.76 3.22
C CYS A 91 -1.42 2.44 4.56
N SER A 92 -1.94 3.65 4.69
CA SER A 92 -2.17 4.31 5.97
C SER A 92 -3.67 4.36 6.27
N TYR A 93 -4.02 4.89 7.44
CA TYR A 93 -5.42 5.12 7.79
C TYR A 93 -6.12 6.12 6.87
N HIS A 94 -5.36 6.94 6.13
CA HIS A 94 -5.90 7.93 5.20
C HIS A 94 -6.50 7.33 3.92
N ASN A 95 -5.92 6.23 3.43
CA ASN A 95 -6.23 5.70 2.10
C ASN A 95 -6.67 4.23 2.08
N ILE A 96 -6.65 3.55 3.22
CA ILE A 96 -7.04 2.13 3.30
C ILE A 96 -8.49 1.89 2.86
N GLY A 97 -9.40 2.84 3.12
CA GLY A 97 -10.80 2.75 2.74
C GLY A 97 -10.99 2.68 1.23
N GLU A 98 -10.39 3.60 0.49
CA GLU A 98 -10.45 3.68 -0.96
C GLU A 98 -9.87 2.43 -1.61
N VAL A 99 -8.70 1.99 -1.14
CA VAL A 99 -8.05 0.77 -1.63
C VAL A 99 -8.94 -0.45 -1.43
N MET A 100 -9.55 -0.62 -0.26
CA MET A 100 -10.45 -1.74 0.03
C MET A 100 -11.72 -1.73 -0.83
N ILE A 101 -12.29 -0.56 -1.08
CA ILE A 101 -13.46 -0.41 -1.96
C ILE A 101 -13.09 -0.87 -3.37
N VAL A 102 -11.97 -0.38 -3.91
CA VAL A 102 -11.52 -0.72 -5.26
C VAL A 102 -11.18 -2.21 -5.39
N LEU A 103 -10.50 -2.80 -4.42
CA LEU A 103 -10.21 -4.24 -4.41
C LEU A 103 -11.49 -5.07 -4.51
N LYS A 104 -12.53 -4.74 -3.71
CA LYS A 104 -13.83 -5.42 -3.76
C LYS A 104 -14.55 -5.24 -5.09
N GLN A 105 -14.47 -4.05 -5.70
CA GLN A 105 -15.09 -3.76 -7.00
C GLN A 105 -14.42 -4.50 -8.17
N LEU A 106 -13.17 -4.91 -7.99
CA LEU A 106 -12.39 -5.68 -8.97
C LEU A 106 -12.33 -7.18 -8.61
N ASP A 107 -13.24 -7.66 -7.75
CA ASP A 107 -13.38 -9.07 -7.37
C ASP A 107 -12.11 -9.69 -6.73
N TYR A 108 -11.28 -8.86 -6.09
CA TYR A 108 -10.23 -9.40 -5.25
C TYR A 108 -10.81 -9.96 -3.94
N LYS A 109 -10.31 -11.12 -3.53
CA LYS A 109 -10.54 -11.64 -2.18
C LYS A 109 -9.50 -11.03 -1.24
N ILE A 110 -9.95 -10.22 -0.28
CA ILE A 110 -9.08 -9.68 0.78
C ILE A 110 -8.90 -10.77 1.83
N ASN A 111 -7.67 -11.24 2.00
CA ASN A 111 -7.33 -12.26 2.99
C ASN A 111 -7.01 -11.68 4.36
N ASN A 112 -6.13 -10.67 4.41
CA ASN A 112 -5.71 -10.05 5.67
C ASN A 112 -5.46 -8.55 5.53
N ILE A 113 -5.58 -7.85 6.66
CA ILE A 113 -5.00 -6.54 6.88
C ILE A 113 -3.90 -6.73 7.92
N ILE A 114 -2.65 -6.65 7.46
CA ILE A 114 -1.46 -6.80 8.29
C ILE A 114 -1.18 -5.44 8.93
N THR A 115 -1.08 -5.39 10.25
CA THR A 115 -0.75 -4.19 10.98
C THR A 115 0.77 -4.08 11.16
N TRP A 116 1.34 -2.99 10.64
CA TRP A 116 2.73 -2.64 10.90
C TRP A 116 2.79 -1.62 12.04
N TYR A 117 3.18 -2.09 13.21
CA TYR A 117 3.34 -1.24 14.39
C TYR A 117 4.70 -0.51 14.36
N LYS A 118 4.66 0.82 14.50
CA LYS A 118 5.85 1.68 14.55
C LYS A 118 6.24 1.97 16.00
N THR A 119 7.37 1.44 16.43
CA THR A 119 7.89 1.65 17.80
C THR A 119 8.37 3.08 18.06
N ASN A 120 8.64 3.83 16.99
CA ASN A 120 9.11 5.23 17.02
C ASN A 120 8.11 6.21 16.43
N ALA A 121 6.80 5.92 16.58
CA ALA A 121 5.76 6.80 16.07
C ALA A 121 5.88 8.20 16.67
N MET A 122 5.64 9.21 15.81
CA MET A 122 5.68 10.59 16.24
C MET A 122 4.52 10.91 17.20
N PRO A 123 4.80 11.52 18.35
CA PRO A 123 3.74 11.96 19.27
C PRO A 123 2.78 12.96 18.62
N ASN A 124 1.51 12.89 18.99
CA ASN A 124 0.56 13.89 18.55
C ASN A 124 0.87 15.25 19.21
N MET A 125 1.38 16.20 18.42
CA MET A 125 1.80 17.51 18.90
C MET A 125 0.66 18.34 19.44
N THR A 126 -0.56 18.17 18.92
CA THR A 126 -1.74 18.94 19.33
C THR A 126 -2.36 18.41 20.63
N ARG A 127 -2.00 17.19 21.04
CA ARG A 127 -2.56 16.48 22.22
C ARG A 127 -4.09 16.35 22.19
N ARG A 128 -4.69 16.29 21.00
CA ARG A 128 -6.15 16.26 20.80
C ARG A 128 -6.65 14.93 20.20
N VAL A 129 -5.75 14.10 19.70
CA VAL A 129 -6.06 12.78 19.15
C VAL A 129 -5.00 11.77 19.59
N PHE A 130 -5.32 10.50 19.49
CA PHE A 130 -4.34 9.44 19.72
C PHE A 130 -3.21 9.48 18.70
N THR A 131 -2.02 9.03 19.11
CA THR A 131 -0.89 8.90 18.20
C THR A 131 -1.13 7.76 17.20
N HIS A 132 -0.99 8.07 15.91
CA HIS A 132 -1.03 7.05 14.87
C HIS A 132 0.31 6.32 14.82
N ALA A 133 0.36 5.14 15.42
CA ALA A 133 1.55 4.30 15.50
C ALA A 133 1.49 3.08 14.57
N THR A 134 0.55 3.06 13.63
CA THR A 134 0.34 1.92 12.74
C THR A 134 0.24 2.35 11.29
N GLU A 135 0.80 1.51 10.42
CA GLU A 135 0.49 1.43 9.00
C GLU A 135 -0.06 0.04 8.68
N PHE A 136 -0.55 -0.14 7.50
CA PHE A 136 -1.22 -1.38 7.12
C PHE A 136 -0.66 -1.91 5.80
N VAL A 137 -0.69 -3.23 5.66
CA VAL A 137 -0.48 -3.89 4.38
C VAL A 137 -1.68 -4.78 4.11
N ILE A 138 -2.45 -4.46 3.09
CA ILE A 138 -3.58 -5.29 2.67
C ILE A 138 -3.03 -6.43 1.83
N TRP A 139 -3.31 -7.67 2.24
CA TRP A 139 -3.10 -8.84 1.40
C TRP A 139 -4.40 -9.25 0.73
N ALA A 140 -4.41 -9.22 -0.59
CA ALA A 140 -5.52 -9.67 -1.40
C ALA A 140 -5.05 -10.63 -2.50
N VAL A 141 -5.95 -11.42 -3.04
CA VAL A 141 -5.65 -12.42 -4.06
C VAL A 141 -6.67 -12.35 -5.18
N LYS A 142 -6.21 -12.67 -6.41
CA LYS A 142 -7.07 -12.79 -7.58
C LYS A 142 -7.47 -14.27 -7.75
N GLY A 143 -8.77 -14.54 -7.73
CA GLY A 143 -9.31 -15.90 -7.91
C GLY A 143 -9.01 -16.85 -6.73
N SER A 144 -8.51 -18.05 -7.01
CA SER A 144 -8.32 -19.11 -6.02
C SER A 144 -6.98 -19.83 -6.21
N GLY A 145 -6.58 -20.63 -5.20
CA GLY A 145 -5.36 -21.43 -5.30
C GLY A 145 -4.07 -20.65 -5.11
N TRP A 146 -4.12 -19.56 -4.35
CA TRP A 146 -2.93 -18.75 -4.03
C TRP A 146 -1.94 -19.53 -3.17
N THR A 147 -0.66 -19.14 -3.27
CA THR A 147 0.42 -19.73 -2.47
C THR A 147 0.47 -19.11 -1.08
N PHE A 148 0.46 -19.93 -0.04
CA PHE A 148 0.72 -19.53 1.34
C PHE A 148 1.55 -20.60 2.05
N ASN A 149 2.77 -20.27 2.45
CA ASN A 149 3.70 -21.17 3.11
C ASN A 149 3.51 -21.17 4.62
N TYR A 150 2.43 -21.81 5.09
CA TYR A 150 2.04 -21.82 6.50
C TYR A 150 3.16 -22.28 7.44
N GLU A 151 3.84 -23.39 7.12
CA GLU A 151 4.93 -23.92 7.97
C GLU A 151 6.11 -22.94 8.06
N LYS A 152 6.44 -22.24 6.96
CA LYS A 152 7.48 -21.22 6.98
C LYS A 152 7.11 -19.99 7.84
N ILE A 153 5.86 -19.60 7.86
CA ILE A 153 5.37 -18.51 8.72
C ILE A 153 5.47 -18.90 10.18
N LYS A 154 5.16 -20.16 10.53
CA LYS A 154 5.36 -20.68 11.89
C LYS A 154 6.81 -20.66 12.35
N GLU A 155 7.76 -20.99 11.45
CA GLU A 155 9.19 -20.93 11.74
C GLU A 155 9.67 -19.50 12.06
N ILE A 156 9.10 -18.49 11.37
CA ILE A 156 9.46 -17.08 11.55
C ILE A 156 8.86 -16.50 12.84
N ASN A 157 7.73 -17.03 13.31
CA ASN A 157 7.11 -16.59 14.56
C ASN A 157 7.57 -17.48 15.74
N PRO A 158 8.60 -17.06 16.49
CA PRO A 158 9.18 -17.88 17.58
C PRO A 158 8.24 -18.09 18.76
N GLU A 159 7.24 -17.23 18.94
CA GLU A 159 6.30 -17.31 20.05
C GLU A 159 5.17 -18.33 19.82
N LYS A 160 5.12 -18.96 18.65
CA LYS A 160 4.14 -19.99 18.30
C LYS A 160 2.76 -19.69 18.88
N GLN A 161 2.18 -18.58 18.46
CA GLN A 161 0.80 -18.34 18.81
C GLN A 161 0.01 -19.56 18.34
N LYS A 162 -0.61 -20.22 19.30
CA LYS A 162 -1.60 -21.25 18.99
C LYS A 162 -2.76 -20.54 18.31
N ASP A 163 -3.13 -21.04 17.15
CA ASP A 163 -4.37 -20.64 16.48
C ASP A 163 -5.56 -20.89 17.40
#